data_13857cdaa4fc9ee78f1e99ffdeb4bc24
#
_entry.id   13857cdaa4fc9ee78f1e99ffdeb4bc24
#
_cell.length_a   1.000
_cell.length_b   1.000
_cell.length_c   1.000
_cell.angle_alpha   90.00
_cell.angle_beta   90.00
_cell.angle_gamma   90.00
#
_symmetry.space_group_name_H-M   'P 1'
#
loop_
_entity.id
_entity.type
_entity.pdbx_description
1 polymer ?
#
loop_
_entity_poly.entity_id
_entity_poly.type
_entity_poly.pdbx_seq_one_letter_code
_entity_poly.pdbx_strand_id
1 'polypeptide(L)'
;MSRNAEVAHQLEIFADLLEADDVEYKPNAYRRAAENVREYHEPIEDLADEGKSAVERIDGVGDAIAAKVVEYIETGEIEELADLKEKLPVDIEALTRVEGVGPKTVGTLYDALGITTLDELAETAEEGRIQEVKGFGAKTEANIRENVAFAREAQKRERLGDARPLADDVLAYLRGIDEVEQAEVAGSIRRWRDTIGDVDVLVAATESEAVIDAFVELPAASDVIEAGEHKAGLRVDDIRIDLRVVAPDEFGSALQYFTGSKDHNVELRNLAIDRGLKMNEYGVFDVTDVDDPDAGQRVGERIAGETEESMYAALDLPLIPPEIREGTGEIDAAREGTLPDLVAEGDVRGDLHTHTDWSDGRASVAEMAQAAAERGYDYYAVTDHASGPGMVGGVGLSDDEIREQMDAIEDAREKTDSGLTLLHGIETNIDADGGL
;
A
#
# COMPACT_ATOMS: atom_id res chain seq x y z
N MET A 1 -11.38 -1.10 -2.57
CA MET A 1 -11.85 -1.55 -1.24
C MET A 1 -13.18 -2.24 -1.48
N SER A 2 -13.40 -3.46 -0.99
CA SER A 2 -14.70 -4.11 -1.12
C SER A 2 -15.77 -3.33 -0.35
N ARG A 3 -17.04 -3.49 -0.73
CA ARG A 3 -18.14 -2.78 -0.06
C ARG A 3 -18.26 -3.19 1.42
N ASN A 4 -17.95 -4.47 1.73
CA ASN A 4 -17.85 -4.95 3.11
C ASN A 4 -16.78 -4.19 3.90
N ALA A 5 -15.60 -4.02 3.32
CA ALA A 5 -14.50 -3.28 3.96
C ALA A 5 -14.81 -1.79 4.14
N GLU A 6 -15.54 -1.19 3.20
CA GLU A 6 -15.97 0.20 3.29
C GLU A 6 -16.98 0.41 4.44
N VAL A 7 -17.99 -0.46 4.53
CA VAL A 7 -18.96 -0.43 5.64
C VAL A 7 -18.27 -0.69 6.98
N ALA A 8 -17.40 -1.69 7.05
CA ALA A 8 -16.63 -2.00 8.25
C ALA A 8 -15.79 -0.81 8.72
N HIS A 9 -15.16 -0.10 7.81
CA HIS A 9 -14.38 1.11 8.11
C HIS A 9 -15.25 2.23 8.71
N GLN A 10 -16.48 2.46 8.20
CA GLN A 10 -17.39 3.43 8.79
C GLN A 10 -17.82 3.04 10.21
N LEU A 11 -18.02 1.74 10.46
CA LEU A 11 -18.35 1.24 11.79
C LEU A 11 -17.16 1.38 12.77
N GLU A 12 -15.92 1.22 12.31
CA GLU A 12 -14.69 1.47 13.11
C GLU A 12 -14.57 2.94 13.50
N ILE A 13 -14.71 3.86 12.54
CA ILE A 13 -14.71 5.32 12.81
C ILE A 13 -15.81 5.67 13.81
N PHE A 14 -17.00 5.09 13.64
CA PHE A 14 -18.11 5.31 14.56
C PHE A 14 -17.79 4.82 15.97
N ALA A 15 -17.17 3.63 16.09
CA ALA A 15 -16.73 3.11 17.39
C ALA A 15 -15.72 4.02 18.06
N ASP A 16 -14.73 4.51 17.33
CA ASP A 16 -13.68 5.37 17.86
C ASP A 16 -14.21 6.73 18.30
N LEU A 17 -15.09 7.35 17.51
CA LEU A 17 -15.75 8.59 17.91
C LEU A 17 -16.68 8.42 19.11
N LEU A 18 -17.42 7.31 19.22
CA LEU A 18 -18.22 7.00 20.40
C LEU A 18 -17.35 6.86 21.65
N GLU A 19 -16.19 6.20 21.52
CA GLU A 19 -15.25 6.05 22.64
C GLU A 19 -14.59 7.38 23.02
N ALA A 20 -14.30 8.24 22.03
CA ALA A 20 -13.81 9.59 22.26
C ALA A 20 -14.86 10.49 22.96
N ASP A 21 -16.15 10.27 22.69
CA ASP A 21 -17.30 10.92 23.36
C ASP A 21 -17.68 10.27 24.72
N ASP A 22 -16.78 9.44 25.28
CA ASP A 22 -16.93 8.75 26.60
C ASP A 22 -18.15 7.83 26.68
N VAL A 23 -18.61 7.27 25.56
CA VAL A 23 -19.71 6.30 25.52
C VAL A 23 -19.17 4.92 25.92
N GLU A 24 -19.73 4.33 26.97
CA GLU A 24 -19.37 3.00 27.44
C GLU A 24 -20.09 1.87 26.65
N TYR A 25 -19.44 0.72 26.50
CA TYR A 25 -19.93 -0.54 25.93
C TYR A 25 -20.26 -0.57 24.42
N LYS A 26 -20.83 0.50 23.85
CA LYS A 26 -21.15 0.54 22.41
C LYS A 26 -19.95 0.40 21.50
N PRO A 27 -18.79 1.08 21.73
CA PRO A 27 -17.65 1.01 20.84
C PRO A 27 -17.19 -0.41 20.50
N ASN A 28 -17.09 -1.28 21.51
CA ASN A 28 -16.67 -2.65 21.32
C ASN A 28 -17.66 -3.48 20.49
N ALA A 29 -18.96 -3.21 20.58
CA ALA A 29 -19.96 -3.86 19.75
C ALA A 29 -19.82 -3.45 18.28
N TYR A 30 -19.53 -2.17 18.00
CA TYR A 30 -19.30 -1.69 16.65
C TYR A 30 -17.99 -2.21 16.06
N ARG A 31 -16.89 -2.31 16.82
CA ARG A 31 -15.63 -2.89 16.38
C ARG A 31 -15.79 -4.38 16.02
N ARG A 32 -16.47 -5.14 16.88
CA ARG A 32 -16.76 -6.55 16.60
C ARG A 32 -17.64 -6.70 15.35
N ALA A 33 -18.65 -5.87 15.20
CA ALA A 33 -19.48 -5.87 14.01
C ALA A 33 -18.68 -5.50 12.76
N ALA A 34 -17.80 -4.49 12.84
CA ALA A 34 -16.93 -4.08 11.74
C ALA A 34 -16.01 -5.24 11.30
N GLU A 35 -15.38 -5.94 12.25
CA GLU A 35 -14.54 -7.09 11.95
C GLU A 35 -15.33 -8.19 11.23
N ASN A 36 -16.51 -8.55 11.75
CA ASN A 36 -17.34 -9.60 11.18
C ASN A 36 -17.97 -9.20 9.84
N VAL A 37 -18.35 -7.93 9.63
CA VAL A 37 -18.82 -7.42 8.34
C VAL A 37 -17.70 -7.47 7.31
N ARG A 38 -16.48 -7.10 7.68
CA ARG A 38 -15.31 -7.14 6.79
C ARG A 38 -14.99 -8.56 6.32
N GLU A 39 -15.12 -9.53 7.21
CA GLU A 39 -14.81 -10.93 6.96
C GLU A 39 -15.99 -11.77 6.45
N TYR A 40 -17.17 -11.14 6.30
CA TYR A 40 -18.34 -11.87 5.85
C TYR A 40 -18.23 -12.27 4.38
N HIS A 41 -18.61 -13.51 4.07
CA HIS A 41 -18.39 -14.12 2.76
C HIS A 41 -19.34 -13.63 1.65
N GLU A 42 -20.51 -13.09 2.02
CA GLU A 42 -21.45 -12.51 1.04
C GLU A 42 -21.23 -10.99 0.93
N PRO A 43 -21.43 -10.38 -0.25
CA PRO A 43 -21.42 -8.93 -0.39
C PRO A 43 -22.46 -8.28 0.52
N ILE A 44 -22.06 -7.26 1.27
CA ILE A 44 -22.95 -6.61 2.25
C ILE A 44 -24.13 -5.89 1.58
N GLU A 45 -23.96 -5.44 0.32
CA GLU A 45 -25.03 -4.85 -0.48
C GLU A 45 -26.15 -5.86 -0.77
N ASP A 46 -25.83 -7.12 -1.06
CA ASP A 46 -26.82 -8.17 -1.32
C ASP A 46 -27.65 -8.44 -0.06
N LEU A 47 -27.00 -8.48 1.11
CA LEU A 47 -27.69 -8.62 2.38
C LEU A 47 -28.57 -7.40 2.71
N ALA A 48 -28.08 -6.19 2.40
CA ALA A 48 -28.84 -4.96 2.61
C ALA A 48 -30.09 -4.90 1.70
N ASP A 49 -29.98 -5.38 0.46
CA ASP A 49 -31.11 -5.49 -0.49
C ASP A 49 -32.19 -6.49 -0.01
N GLU A 50 -31.77 -7.59 0.66
CA GLU A 50 -32.70 -8.52 1.33
C GLU A 50 -33.34 -7.89 2.57
N GLY A 51 -32.76 -6.83 3.10
CA GLY A 51 -33.24 -6.05 4.23
C GLY A 51 -32.48 -6.32 5.54
N LYS A 52 -32.76 -5.48 6.53
CA LYS A 52 -32.07 -5.47 7.84
C LYS A 52 -31.90 -6.83 8.51
N SER A 53 -32.93 -7.71 8.43
CA SER A 53 -32.89 -9.05 9.04
C SER A 53 -31.86 -9.97 8.35
N ALA A 54 -31.46 -9.71 7.12
CA ALA A 54 -30.39 -10.43 6.45
C ALA A 54 -29.03 -9.99 7.00
N VAL A 55 -28.85 -8.69 7.17
CA VAL A 55 -27.62 -8.11 7.77
C VAL A 55 -27.42 -8.59 9.23
N GLU A 56 -28.51 -8.80 9.99
CA GLU A 56 -28.45 -9.35 11.35
C GLU A 56 -27.94 -10.82 11.41
N ARG A 57 -27.82 -11.52 10.27
CA ARG A 57 -27.20 -12.85 10.21
C ARG A 57 -25.70 -12.82 10.51
N ILE A 58 -25.06 -11.67 10.33
CA ILE A 58 -23.65 -11.49 10.63
C ILE A 58 -23.45 -11.47 12.16
N ASP A 59 -22.56 -12.32 12.68
CA ASP A 59 -22.31 -12.38 14.12
C ASP A 59 -21.88 -11.00 14.65
N GLY A 60 -22.37 -10.64 15.83
CA GLY A 60 -22.11 -9.33 16.44
C GLY A 60 -22.89 -8.16 15.81
N VAL A 61 -23.62 -8.35 14.73
CA VAL A 61 -24.46 -7.32 14.12
C VAL A 61 -25.90 -7.43 14.65
N GLY A 62 -26.23 -6.58 15.62
CA GLY A 62 -27.59 -6.48 16.16
C GLY A 62 -28.43 -5.44 15.41
N ASP A 63 -29.73 -5.37 15.78
CA ASP A 63 -30.76 -4.51 15.18
C ASP A 63 -30.30 -3.07 14.86
N ALA A 64 -29.63 -2.41 15.81
CA ALA A 64 -29.20 -1.01 15.64
C ALA A 64 -28.01 -0.86 14.66
N ILE A 65 -27.09 -1.84 14.61
CA ILE A 65 -25.94 -1.83 13.69
C ILE A 65 -26.42 -2.19 12.29
N ALA A 66 -27.28 -3.22 12.16
CA ALA A 66 -27.86 -3.60 10.88
C ALA A 66 -28.63 -2.45 10.22
N ALA A 67 -29.38 -1.65 11.00
CA ALA A 67 -30.05 -0.47 10.49
C ALA A 67 -29.07 0.54 9.88
N LYS A 68 -27.90 0.78 10.53
CA LYS A 68 -26.87 1.70 10.04
C LYS A 68 -26.14 1.16 8.80
N VAL A 69 -25.94 -0.16 8.73
CA VAL A 69 -25.37 -0.79 7.55
C VAL A 69 -26.29 -0.58 6.34
N VAL A 70 -27.59 -0.87 6.50
CA VAL A 70 -28.57 -0.66 5.43
C VAL A 70 -28.63 0.83 5.04
N GLU A 71 -28.70 1.74 6.02
CA GLU A 71 -28.69 3.19 5.81
C GLU A 71 -27.48 3.61 4.97
N TYR A 72 -26.26 3.13 5.32
CA TYR A 72 -25.05 3.44 4.59
C TYR A 72 -25.08 2.92 3.13
N ILE A 73 -25.56 1.69 2.95
CA ILE A 73 -25.66 1.10 1.59
C ILE A 73 -26.65 1.88 0.72
N GLU A 74 -27.79 2.32 1.30
CA GLU A 74 -28.84 3.04 0.58
C GLU A 74 -28.48 4.51 0.29
N THR A 75 -27.81 5.18 1.25
CA THR A 75 -27.62 6.65 1.22
C THR A 75 -26.17 7.08 1.01
N GLY A 76 -25.19 6.19 1.28
CA GLY A 76 -23.76 6.51 1.32
C GLY A 76 -23.32 7.17 2.63
N GLU A 77 -24.19 7.33 3.63
CA GLU A 77 -23.91 8.00 4.90
C GLU A 77 -24.66 7.35 6.04
N ILE A 78 -24.11 7.43 7.25
CA ILE A 78 -24.76 7.08 8.52
C ILE A 78 -25.07 8.39 9.24
N GLU A 79 -26.33 8.78 9.35
CA GLU A 79 -26.76 10.07 9.95
C GLU A 79 -26.18 10.26 11.36
N GLU A 80 -26.26 9.24 12.22
CA GLU A 80 -25.73 9.31 13.59
C GLU A 80 -24.20 9.47 13.62
N LEU A 81 -23.46 8.94 12.63
CA LEU A 81 -22.02 9.18 12.48
C LEU A 81 -21.72 10.60 12.03
N ALA A 82 -22.50 11.13 11.10
CA ALA A 82 -22.38 12.51 10.65
C ALA A 82 -22.62 13.49 11.81
N ASP A 83 -23.68 13.28 12.59
CA ASP A 83 -23.98 14.07 13.79
C ASP A 83 -22.82 14.00 14.80
N LEU A 84 -22.23 12.83 14.99
CA LEU A 84 -21.11 12.64 15.91
C LEU A 84 -19.83 13.33 15.41
N LYS A 85 -19.56 13.30 14.11
CA LYS A 85 -18.45 14.05 13.49
C LYS A 85 -18.66 15.59 13.62
N GLU A 86 -19.89 16.06 13.53
CA GLU A 86 -20.20 17.49 13.75
C GLU A 86 -19.98 17.87 15.22
N LYS A 87 -20.38 17.00 16.16
CA LYS A 87 -20.21 17.22 17.60
C LYS A 87 -18.73 17.16 18.01
N LEU A 88 -17.98 16.22 17.44
CA LEU A 88 -16.57 15.97 17.75
C LEU A 88 -15.75 16.05 16.42
N PRO A 89 -15.41 17.29 15.99
CA PRO A 89 -14.78 17.51 14.68
C PRO A 89 -13.28 17.23 14.73
N VAL A 90 -12.90 16.02 15.10
CA VAL A 90 -11.50 15.56 15.21
C VAL A 90 -11.18 14.60 14.06
N ASP A 91 -9.97 14.67 13.57
CA ASP A 91 -9.42 13.63 12.70
C ASP A 91 -9.04 12.41 13.54
N ILE A 92 -10.07 11.61 13.88
CA ILE A 92 -9.92 10.48 14.81
C ILE A 92 -8.93 9.45 14.28
N GLU A 93 -8.92 9.21 12.96
CA GLU A 93 -8.05 8.25 12.33
C GLU A 93 -6.58 8.67 12.36
N ALA A 94 -6.30 9.94 12.08
CA ALA A 94 -4.95 10.47 12.15
C ALA A 94 -4.43 10.49 13.59
N LEU A 95 -5.25 10.95 14.52
CA LEU A 95 -4.85 11.09 15.92
C LEU A 95 -4.62 9.75 16.62
N THR A 96 -5.43 8.73 16.33
CA THR A 96 -5.29 7.40 16.93
C THR A 96 -4.13 6.57 16.36
N ARG A 97 -3.52 6.99 15.24
CA ARG A 97 -2.27 6.41 14.73
C ARG A 97 -1.06 6.75 15.59
N VAL A 98 -1.16 7.78 16.44
CA VAL A 98 -0.07 8.14 17.36
C VAL A 98 -0.03 7.11 18.49
N GLU A 99 1.06 6.41 18.65
CA GLU A 99 1.23 5.43 19.72
C GLU A 99 1.01 6.08 21.10
N GLY A 100 0.12 5.49 21.88
CA GLY A 100 -0.31 6.02 23.18
C GLY A 100 -1.45 7.03 23.11
N VAL A 101 -1.97 7.35 21.93
CA VAL A 101 -3.15 8.22 21.74
C VAL A 101 -4.31 7.36 21.23
N GLY A 102 -5.07 6.76 22.15
CA GLY A 102 -6.32 6.06 21.80
C GLY A 102 -7.52 7.01 21.74
N PRO A 103 -8.71 6.52 21.30
CA PRO A 103 -9.91 7.34 21.14
C PRO A 103 -10.28 8.15 22.39
N LYS A 104 -10.23 7.58 23.60
CA LYS A 104 -10.46 8.31 24.86
C LYS A 104 -9.45 9.45 25.10
N THR A 105 -8.21 9.21 24.68
CA THR A 105 -7.17 10.24 24.77
C THR A 105 -7.51 11.39 23.83
N VAL A 106 -7.96 11.09 22.60
CA VAL A 106 -8.40 12.10 21.63
C VAL A 106 -9.53 12.94 22.21
N GLY A 107 -10.58 12.31 22.73
CA GLY A 107 -11.70 13.04 23.38
C GLY A 107 -11.24 13.94 24.51
N THR A 108 -10.37 13.43 25.41
CA THR A 108 -9.82 14.20 26.53
C THR A 108 -8.98 15.40 26.05
N LEU A 109 -8.17 15.23 25.01
CA LEU A 109 -7.35 16.30 24.44
C LEU A 109 -8.19 17.34 23.70
N TYR A 110 -9.24 16.91 23.00
CA TYR A 110 -10.19 17.82 22.38
C TYR A 110 -10.91 18.68 23.43
N ASP A 111 -11.49 18.05 24.45
CA ASP A 111 -12.22 18.77 25.53
C ASP A 111 -11.34 19.76 26.29
N ALA A 112 -10.09 19.40 26.55
CA ALA A 112 -9.20 20.21 27.38
C ALA A 112 -8.45 21.30 26.59
N LEU A 113 -8.05 21.01 25.34
CA LEU A 113 -7.11 21.81 24.56
C LEU A 113 -7.65 22.19 23.16
N GLY A 114 -8.77 21.60 22.74
CA GLY A 114 -9.37 21.85 21.41
C GLY A 114 -8.59 21.22 20.26
N ILE A 115 -7.81 20.18 20.51
CA ILE A 115 -6.99 19.51 19.49
C ILE A 115 -7.91 18.72 18.56
N THR A 116 -7.85 19.01 17.27
CA THR A 116 -8.67 18.38 16.22
C THR A 116 -7.83 17.64 15.18
N THR A 117 -6.56 18.03 15.00
CA THR A 117 -5.67 17.51 13.96
C THR A 117 -4.34 17.02 14.54
N LEU A 118 -3.63 16.21 13.75
CA LEU A 118 -2.29 15.73 14.11
C LEU A 118 -1.28 16.88 14.22
N ASP A 119 -1.45 17.95 13.41
CA ASP A 119 -0.59 19.12 13.47
C ASP A 119 -0.78 19.91 14.77
N GLU A 120 -2.02 20.10 15.19
CA GLU A 120 -2.32 20.76 16.48
C GLU A 120 -1.84 19.93 17.67
N LEU A 121 -1.92 18.59 17.59
CA LEU A 121 -1.37 17.70 18.60
C LEU A 121 0.15 17.84 18.70
N ALA A 122 0.86 17.89 17.57
CA ALA A 122 2.31 18.09 17.54
C ALA A 122 2.71 19.43 18.14
N GLU A 123 2.10 20.53 17.71
CA GLU A 123 2.39 21.88 18.21
C GLU A 123 2.14 21.97 19.72
N THR A 124 1.02 21.40 20.18
CA THR A 124 0.66 21.39 21.62
C THR A 124 1.64 20.56 22.45
N ALA A 125 2.15 19.44 21.89
CA ALA A 125 3.17 18.62 22.54
C ALA A 125 4.54 19.32 22.60
N GLU A 126 4.91 20.06 21.55
CA GLU A 126 6.14 20.87 21.53
C GLU A 126 6.08 22.02 22.55
N GLU A 127 4.91 22.63 22.73
CA GLU A 127 4.68 23.68 23.73
C GLU A 127 4.65 23.18 25.19
N GLY A 128 4.60 21.86 25.40
CA GLY A 128 4.57 21.27 26.75
C GLY A 128 3.22 21.39 27.44
N ARG A 129 2.11 21.57 26.74
CA ARG A 129 0.78 21.83 27.28
C ARG A 129 -0.04 20.57 27.58
N ILE A 130 0.34 19.42 26.98
CA ILE A 130 -0.38 18.15 27.18
C ILE A 130 -0.26 17.70 28.65
N GLN A 131 0.92 17.87 29.29
CA GLN A 131 1.15 17.49 30.68
C GLN A 131 0.30 18.31 31.68
N GLU A 132 -0.28 19.44 31.26
CA GLU A 132 -1.17 20.26 32.10
C GLU A 132 -2.59 19.64 32.17
N VAL A 133 -2.92 18.76 31.25
CA VAL A 133 -4.22 18.06 31.21
C VAL A 133 -4.25 16.98 32.29
N LYS A 134 -5.32 16.92 33.05
CA LYS A 134 -5.49 15.92 34.11
C LYS A 134 -5.40 14.49 33.55
N GLY A 135 -4.48 13.70 34.06
CA GLY A 135 -4.25 12.32 33.63
C GLY A 135 -3.03 12.14 32.73
N PHE A 136 -2.45 13.25 32.25
CA PHE A 136 -1.25 13.24 31.43
C PHE A 136 -0.06 13.76 32.25
N GLY A 137 1.07 13.09 32.16
CA GLY A 137 2.31 13.51 32.80
C GLY A 137 3.38 13.85 31.76
N ALA A 138 4.51 14.42 32.22
CA ALA A 138 5.63 14.79 31.36
C ALA A 138 6.15 13.60 30.51
N LYS A 139 6.07 12.37 31.04
CA LYS A 139 6.45 11.17 30.29
C LYS A 139 5.47 10.88 29.14
N THR A 140 4.17 11.01 29.38
CA THR A 140 3.14 10.82 28.35
C THR A 140 3.28 11.86 27.25
N GLU A 141 3.50 13.13 27.60
CA GLU A 141 3.74 14.19 26.63
C GLU A 141 5.01 13.94 25.80
N ALA A 142 6.10 13.49 26.44
CA ALA A 142 7.33 13.16 25.72
C ALA A 142 7.11 12.01 24.71
N ASN A 143 6.37 10.97 25.10
CA ASN A 143 6.02 9.87 24.20
C ASN A 143 5.12 10.34 23.05
N ILE A 144 4.08 11.16 23.34
CA ILE A 144 3.22 11.71 22.31
C ILE A 144 4.03 12.57 21.32
N ARG A 145 4.92 13.42 21.82
CA ARG A 145 5.77 14.28 20.99
C ARG A 145 6.68 13.47 20.06
N GLU A 146 7.27 12.39 20.55
CA GLU A 146 8.10 11.49 19.74
C GLU A 146 7.27 10.77 18.69
N ASN A 147 6.13 10.20 19.09
CA ASN A 147 5.28 9.39 18.21
C ASN A 147 4.43 10.23 17.24
N VAL A 148 4.10 11.49 17.58
CA VAL A 148 3.40 12.41 16.67
C VAL A 148 4.26 12.77 15.47
N ALA A 149 5.56 13.02 15.69
CA ALA A 149 6.48 13.27 14.59
C ALA A 149 6.50 12.06 13.62
N PHE A 150 6.53 10.85 14.18
CA PHE A 150 6.46 9.61 13.44
C PHE A 150 5.12 9.43 12.69
N ALA A 151 3.98 9.71 13.34
CA ALA A 151 2.66 9.59 12.71
C ALA A 151 2.46 10.62 11.57
N ARG A 152 3.03 11.83 11.70
CA ARG A 152 3.06 12.84 10.63
C ARG A 152 3.84 12.37 9.40
N GLU A 153 4.95 11.69 9.62
CA GLU A 153 5.75 11.13 8.54
C GLU A 153 5.07 9.90 7.90
N ALA A 154 4.42 9.07 8.70
CA ALA A 154 3.62 7.94 8.21
C ALA A 154 2.37 8.37 7.39
N GLN A 155 1.88 9.61 7.55
CA GLN A 155 0.85 10.19 6.67
C GLN A 155 1.41 10.59 5.29
N LYS A 156 2.71 10.79 5.17
CA LYS A 156 3.35 11.04 3.88
C LYS A 156 3.47 9.71 3.15
N ARG A 157 2.57 9.49 2.20
CA ARG A 157 2.72 8.39 1.25
C ARG A 157 3.65 8.84 0.14
N GLU A 158 4.68 8.08 -0.10
CA GLU A 158 5.62 8.32 -1.19
C GLU A 158 5.06 7.80 -2.52
N ARG A 159 5.45 8.39 -3.62
CA ARG A 159 5.08 7.86 -4.93
C ARG A 159 5.80 6.55 -5.18
N LEU A 160 5.17 5.65 -5.92
CA LEU A 160 5.79 4.37 -6.29
C LEU A 160 7.17 4.57 -6.96
N GLY A 161 7.29 5.59 -7.83
CA GLY A 161 8.53 5.91 -8.53
C GLY A 161 9.68 6.34 -7.61
N ASP A 162 9.38 6.85 -6.42
CA ASP A 162 10.38 7.24 -5.42
C ASP A 162 10.69 6.07 -4.47
N ALA A 163 9.66 5.31 -4.06
CA ALA A 163 9.81 4.18 -3.13
C ALA A 163 10.43 2.93 -3.80
N ARG A 164 10.13 2.67 -5.08
CA ARG A 164 10.56 1.44 -5.75
C ARG A 164 12.07 1.31 -5.92
N PRO A 165 12.82 2.33 -6.39
CA PRO A 165 14.28 2.25 -6.45
C PRO A 165 14.92 1.95 -5.11
N LEU A 166 14.42 2.58 -4.03
CA LEU A 166 14.89 2.33 -2.67
C LEU A 166 14.65 0.87 -2.25
N ALA A 167 13.45 0.34 -2.53
CA ALA A 167 13.12 -1.05 -2.23
C ALA A 167 14.02 -2.02 -3.02
N ASP A 168 14.32 -1.73 -4.27
CA ASP A 168 15.20 -2.54 -5.11
C ASP A 168 16.65 -2.53 -4.58
N ASP A 169 17.16 -1.39 -4.09
CA ASP A 169 18.47 -1.29 -3.45
C ASP A 169 18.53 -2.11 -2.16
N VAL A 170 17.49 -2.06 -1.33
CA VAL A 170 17.38 -2.88 -0.10
C VAL A 170 17.31 -4.35 -0.43
N LEU A 171 16.54 -4.75 -1.45
CA LEU A 171 16.50 -6.14 -1.91
C LEU A 171 17.86 -6.62 -2.42
N ALA A 172 18.57 -5.79 -3.18
CA ALA A 172 19.90 -6.12 -3.68
C ALA A 172 20.89 -6.31 -2.52
N TYR A 173 20.83 -5.46 -1.49
CA TYR A 173 21.63 -5.62 -0.28
C TYR A 173 21.33 -6.92 0.45
N LEU A 174 20.05 -7.22 0.72
CA LEU A 174 19.62 -8.42 1.42
C LEU A 174 19.98 -9.70 0.65
N ARG A 175 19.81 -9.70 -0.68
CA ARG A 175 20.19 -10.82 -1.55
C ARG A 175 21.70 -11.06 -1.60
N GLY A 176 22.51 -10.11 -1.15
CA GLY A 176 23.96 -10.25 -1.00
C GLY A 176 24.41 -10.91 0.31
N ILE A 177 23.49 -11.21 1.25
CA ILE A 177 23.78 -11.86 2.53
C ILE A 177 23.74 -13.37 2.32
N ASP A 178 24.78 -14.08 2.75
CA ASP A 178 24.95 -15.54 2.52
C ASP A 178 23.81 -16.38 3.12
N GLU A 179 23.20 -15.94 4.23
CA GLU A 179 22.11 -16.61 4.94
C GLU A 179 20.74 -16.41 4.28
N VAL A 180 20.61 -15.50 3.32
CA VAL A 180 19.36 -15.21 2.61
C VAL A 180 19.18 -16.18 1.45
N GLU A 181 18.13 -17.00 1.52
CA GLU A 181 17.78 -17.94 0.44
C GLU A 181 16.89 -17.26 -0.61
N GLN A 182 15.94 -16.42 -0.17
CA GLN A 182 15.04 -15.64 -1.02
C GLN A 182 14.74 -14.30 -0.35
N ALA A 183 14.58 -13.24 -1.14
CA ALA A 183 14.11 -11.94 -0.67
C ALA A 183 13.22 -11.30 -1.72
N GLU A 184 12.06 -10.75 -1.31
CA GLU A 184 11.10 -10.08 -2.18
C GLU A 184 10.39 -8.96 -1.44
N VAL A 185 9.92 -7.94 -2.16
CA VAL A 185 8.98 -6.96 -1.63
C VAL A 185 7.62 -7.60 -1.42
N ALA A 186 6.86 -7.08 -0.49
CA ALA A 186 5.47 -7.45 -0.23
C ALA A 186 4.58 -6.20 -0.19
N GLY A 187 3.40 -6.26 0.40
CA GLY A 187 2.53 -5.12 0.63
C GLY A 187 2.12 -4.35 -0.62
N SER A 188 1.85 -3.09 -0.45
CA SER A 188 1.33 -2.22 -1.51
C SER A 188 2.34 -1.96 -2.63
N ILE A 189 3.63 -1.97 -2.34
CA ILE A 189 4.69 -1.78 -3.34
C ILE A 189 4.77 -2.95 -4.32
N ARG A 190 4.56 -4.19 -3.87
CA ARG A 190 4.49 -5.37 -4.72
C ARG A 190 3.25 -5.39 -5.60
N ARG A 191 2.14 -4.79 -5.12
CA ARG A 191 0.91 -4.62 -5.88
C ARG A 191 0.92 -3.40 -6.80
N TRP A 192 2.06 -2.74 -6.96
CA TRP A 192 2.24 -1.56 -7.84
C TRP A 192 1.26 -0.42 -7.56
N ARG A 193 0.93 -0.16 -6.27
CA ARG A 193 0.06 0.97 -5.93
C ARG A 193 0.75 2.29 -6.20
N ASP A 194 0.00 3.28 -6.66
CA ASP A 194 0.50 4.62 -7.04
C ASP A 194 1.28 5.30 -5.92
N THR A 195 0.88 5.05 -4.67
CA THR A 195 1.54 5.57 -3.48
C THR A 195 1.78 4.48 -2.45
N ILE A 196 2.91 4.57 -1.75
CA ILE A 196 3.43 3.60 -0.80
C ILE A 196 3.53 4.27 0.58
N GLY A 197 2.99 3.64 1.62
CA GLY A 197 3.10 4.12 3.01
C GLY A 197 4.37 3.61 3.68
N ASP A 198 4.68 2.35 3.43
CA ASP A 198 5.83 1.60 3.94
C ASP A 198 6.29 0.60 2.89
N VAL A 199 7.54 0.17 3.00
CA VAL A 199 8.11 -0.87 2.14
C VAL A 199 8.20 -2.16 2.95
N ASP A 200 7.31 -3.10 2.67
CA ASP A 200 7.38 -4.44 3.25
C ASP A 200 8.40 -5.30 2.49
N VAL A 201 9.34 -5.91 3.20
CA VAL A 201 10.30 -6.85 2.66
C VAL A 201 10.20 -8.18 3.39
N LEU A 202 10.08 -9.25 2.63
CA LEU A 202 10.06 -10.62 3.13
C LEU A 202 11.33 -11.34 2.74
N VAL A 203 11.93 -12.03 3.70
CA VAL A 203 13.15 -12.83 3.52
C VAL A 203 12.94 -14.25 4.00
N ALA A 204 13.35 -15.21 3.19
CA ALA A 204 13.50 -16.61 3.59
C ALA A 204 14.92 -16.85 4.11
N ALA A 205 15.05 -17.26 5.36
CA ALA A 205 16.33 -17.66 5.95
C ALA A 205 16.12 -18.65 7.09
N THR A 206 17.08 -19.56 7.27
CA THR A 206 17.10 -20.47 8.41
C THR A 206 17.66 -19.78 9.67
N GLU A 207 18.59 -18.85 9.49
CA GLU A 207 19.29 -18.10 10.54
C GLU A 207 18.77 -16.64 10.55
N SER A 208 17.64 -16.38 11.21
CA SER A 208 17.00 -15.04 11.20
C SER A 208 17.85 -13.97 11.88
N GLU A 209 18.57 -14.30 12.96
CA GLU A 209 19.39 -13.35 13.72
C GLU A 209 20.45 -12.68 12.83
N ALA A 210 21.16 -13.45 12.02
CA ALA A 210 22.19 -12.94 11.10
C ALA A 210 21.61 -11.97 10.06
N VAL A 211 20.40 -12.25 9.55
CA VAL A 211 19.71 -11.39 8.60
C VAL A 211 19.23 -10.10 9.27
N ILE A 212 18.66 -10.18 10.47
CA ILE A 212 18.22 -9.03 11.24
C ILE A 212 19.42 -8.13 11.58
N ASP A 213 20.52 -8.70 12.08
CA ASP A 213 21.73 -7.94 12.41
C ASP A 213 22.29 -7.21 11.18
N ALA A 214 22.39 -7.90 10.04
CA ALA A 214 22.82 -7.27 8.80
C ALA A 214 21.86 -6.18 8.32
N PHE A 215 20.55 -6.39 8.46
CA PHE A 215 19.56 -5.40 8.05
C PHE A 215 19.62 -4.11 8.89
N VAL A 216 19.76 -4.22 10.20
CA VAL A 216 19.89 -3.03 11.06
C VAL A 216 21.21 -2.27 10.85
N GLU A 217 22.20 -2.91 10.24
CA GLU A 217 23.46 -2.29 9.82
C GLU A 217 23.43 -1.74 8.37
N LEU A 218 22.27 -1.71 7.73
CA LEU A 218 22.11 -1.18 6.36
C LEU A 218 22.72 0.23 6.27
N PRO A 219 23.70 0.48 5.37
CA PRO A 219 24.44 1.75 5.34
C PRO A 219 23.55 2.98 5.05
N ALA A 220 22.42 2.77 4.36
CA ALA A 220 21.47 3.84 4.04
C ALA A 220 20.47 4.13 5.18
N ALA A 221 20.44 3.31 6.25
CA ALA A 221 19.51 3.49 7.35
C ALA A 221 19.82 4.76 8.14
N SER A 222 18.81 5.62 8.30
CA SER A 222 18.89 6.82 9.13
C SER A 222 18.50 6.53 10.58
N ASP A 223 17.62 5.55 10.83
CA ASP A 223 17.13 5.16 12.15
C ASP A 223 16.70 3.69 12.19
N VAL A 224 16.85 3.04 13.36
CA VAL A 224 16.33 1.71 13.64
C VAL A 224 15.08 1.86 14.50
N ILE A 225 13.93 1.54 13.92
CA ILE A 225 12.62 1.68 14.57
C ILE A 225 12.39 0.53 15.56
N GLU A 226 12.63 -0.70 15.08
CA GLU A 226 12.52 -1.91 15.90
C GLU A 226 13.49 -2.99 15.40
N ALA A 227 13.93 -3.86 16.30
CA ALA A 227 14.69 -5.07 15.98
C ALA A 227 14.26 -6.19 16.92
N GLY A 228 13.67 -7.25 16.36
CA GLY A 228 13.22 -8.45 17.04
C GLY A 228 13.83 -9.70 16.43
N GLU A 229 13.41 -10.88 16.86
CA GLU A 229 13.94 -12.16 16.42
C GLU A 229 13.69 -12.47 14.94
N HIS A 230 12.50 -12.07 14.43
CA HIS A 230 12.04 -12.38 13.08
C HIS A 230 11.53 -11.15 12.33
N LYS A 231 11.65 -9.97 12.89
CA LYS A 231 11.23 -8.72 12.25
C LYS A 231 12.12 -7.57 12.69
N ALA A 232 12.32 -6.64 11.78
CA ALA A 232 12.96 -5.36 12.06
C ALA A 232 12.33 -4.26 11.21
N GLY A 233 12.40 -3.03 11.69
CA GLY A 233 11.95 -1.85 10.98
C GLY A 233 13.06 -0.79 10.96
N LEU A 234 13.29 -0.22 9.80
CA LEU A 234 14.25 0.87 9.57
C LEU A 234 13.56 2.07 8.94
N ARG A 235 14.26 3.19 8.98
CA ARG A 235 13.97 4.38 8.16
C ARG A 235 15.12 4.63 7.21
N VAL A 236 14.79 4.82 5.93
CA VAL A 236 15.72 5.22 4.88
C VAL A 236 15.05 6.33 4.07
N ASP A 237 15.69 7.51 3.95
CA ASP A 237 15.16 8.66 3.23
C ASP A 237 13.67 8.98 3.57
N ASP A 238 13.35 8.99 4.88
CA ASP A 238 12.01 9.18 5.44
C ASP A 238 10.99 8.07 5.14
N ILE A 239 11.34 7.05 4.37
CA ILE A 239 10.51 5.88 4.10
C ILE A 239 10.75 4.81 5.17
N ARG A 240 9.67 4.26 5.72
CA ARG A 240 9.73 3.11 6.61
C ARG A 240 9.91 1.84 5.78
N ILE A 241 10.86 0.99 6.21
CA ILE A 241 11.10 -0.32 5.63
C ILE A 241 10.93 -1.37 6.73
N ASP A 242 9.98 -2.25 6.55
CA ASP A 242 9.69 -3.34 7.48
C ASP A 242 10.17 -4.67 6.90
N LEU A 243 11.13 -5.30 7.58
CA LEU A 243 11.65 -6.61 7.26
C LEU A 243 10.96 -7.68 8.08
N ARG A 244 10.58 -8.78 7.43
CA ARG A 244 10.17 -10.01 8.08
C ARG A 244 10.97 -11.19 7.56
N VAL A 245 11.52 -11.98 8.46
CA VAL A 245 12.25 -13.22 8.16
C VAL A 245 11.36 -14.41 8.47
N VAL A 246 11.23 -15.34 7.53
CA VAL A 246 10.42 -16.56 7.63
C VAL A 246 11.23 -17.79 7.27
N ALA A 247 10.75 -18.97 7.67
CA ALA A 247 11.35 -20.22 7.25
C ALA A 247 11.22 -20.40 5.71
N PRO A 248 12.25 -20.96 5.04
CA PRO A 248 12.23 -21.10 3.58
C PRO A 248 11.02 -21.86 3.03
N ASP A 249 10.53 -22.85 3.75
CA ASP A 249 9.36 -23.64 3.37
C ASP A 249 8.02 -22.91 3.62
N GLU A 250 8.01 -21.79 4.36
CA GLU A 250 6.85 -20.92 4.60
C GLU A 250 6.87 -19.66 3.71
N PHE A 251 7.91 -19.47 2.89
CA PHE A 251 8.10 -18.23 2.14
C PHE A 251 6.94 -17.90 1.20
N GLY A 252 6.43 -18.88 0.45
CA GLY A 252 5.32 -18.65 -0.49
C GLY A 252 4.03 -18.25 0.22
N SER A 253 3.71 -18.85 1.36
CA SER A 253 2.54 -18.50 2.15
C SER A 253 2.66 -17.12 2.78
N ALA A 254 3.82 -16.80 3.33
CA ALA A 254 4.09 -15.50 3.89
C ALA A 254 4.07 -14.41 2.79
N LEU A 255 4.66 -14.68 1.62
CA LEU A 255 4.67 -13.75 0.51
C LEU A 255 3.25 -13.45 0.01
N GLN A 256 2.41 -14.46 -0.15
CA GLN A 256 1.01 -14.28 -0.49
C GLN A 256 0.27 -13.44 0.57
N TYR A 257 0.42 -13.80 1.85
CA TYR A 257 -0.25 -13.13 2.97
C TYR A 257 0.15 -11.66 3.13
N PHE A 258 1.47 -11.38 3.14
CA PHE A 258 2.00 -10.01 3.31
C PHE A 258 1.87 -9.15 2.05
N THR A 259 1.77 -9.76 0.86
CA THR A 259 1.42 -9.01 -0.36
C THR A 259 0.00 -8.43 -0.25
N GLY A 260 -0.96 -9.15 0.29
CA GLY A 260 -2.36 -8.73 0.41
C GLY A 260 -3.04 -8.62 -0.98
N SER A 261 -4.04 -7.78 -1.15
CA SER A 261 -4.58 -6.84 -0.13
C SER A 261 -5.24 -7.56 1.04
N LYS A 262 -5.66 -6.82 2.06
CA LYS A 262 -6.45 -7.39 3.18
C LYS A 262 -7.73 -8.04 2.62
N ASP A 263 -8.44 -7.36 1.75
CA ASP A 263 -9.70 -7.82 1.16
C ASP A 263 -9.48 -9.10 0.33
N HIS A 264 -8.46 -9.12 -0.51
CA HIS A 264 -8.05 -10.31 -1.25
C HIS A 264 -7.76 -11.51 -0.33
N ASN A 265 -7.03 -11.29 0.76
CA ASN A 265 -6.71 -12.34 1.74
C ASN A 265 -7.95 -12.86 2.46
N VAL A 266 -8.92 -11.99 2.77
CA VAL A 266 -10.20 -12.39 3.39
C VAL A 266 -10.98 -13.31 2.45
N GLU A 267 -11.10 -12.94 1.18
CA GLU A 267 -11.80 -13.76 0.17
C GLU A 267 -11.11 -15.12 -0.03
N LEU A 268 -9.76 -15.15 -0.13
CA LEU A 268 -9.04 -16.42 -0.23
C LEU A 268 -9.21 -17.30 1.00
N ARG A 269 -9.18 -16.72 2.21
CA ARG A 269 -9.42 -17.47 3.45
C ARG A 269 -10.83 -18.05 3.49
N ASN A 270 -11.84 -17.27 3.10
CA ASN A 270 -13.21 -17.76 3.04
C ASN A 270 -13.33 -18.94 2.06
N LEU A 271 -12.75 -18.83 0.87
CA LEU A 271 -12.70 -19.92 -0.10
C LEU A 271 -11.98 -21.17 0.45
N ALA A 272 -10.92 -21.02 1.24
CA ALA A 272 -10.23 -22.12 1.92
C ALA A 272 -11.14 -22.78 2.97
N ILE A 273 -11.82 -21.99 3.81
CA ILE A 273 -12.76 -22.48 4.84
C ILE A 273 -13.89 -23.30 4.20
N ASP A 274 -14.47 -22.86 3.11
CA ASP A 274 -15.53 -23.58 2.36
C ASP A 274 -15.08 -24.96 1.87
N ARG A 275 -13.77 -25.18 1.77
CA ARG A 275 -13.15 -26.45 1.34
C ARG A 275 -12.59 -27.30 2.49
N GLY A 276 -12.84 -26.91 3.74
CA GLY A 276 -12.28 -27.56 4.92
C GLY A 276 -10.78 -27.34 5.07
N LEU A 277 -10.29 -26.21 4.54
CA LEU A 277 -8.88 -25.80 4.63
C LEU A 277 -8.72 -24.58 5.54
N LYS A 278 -7.56 -24.45 6.15
CA LYS A 278 -7.12 -23.27 6.88
C LYS A 278 -5.94 -22.64 6.15
N MET A 279 -6.03 -21.35 5.86
CA MET A 279 -5.00 -20.59 5.13
C MET A 279 -4.49 -19.41 5.95
N ASN A 280 -3.19 -19.30 6.08
CA ASN A 280 -2.52 -18.19 6.77
C ASN A 280 -1.08 -18.02 6.27
N GLU A 281 -0.29 -17.16 6.92
CA GLU A 281 1.11 -16.87 6.60
C GLU A 281 2.07 -18.07 6.71
N TYR A 282 1.62 -19.18 7.29
CA TYR A 282 2.42 -20.40 7.48
C TYR A 282 2.10 -21.50 6.47
N GLY A 283 1.00 -21.37 5.72
CA GLY A 283 0.61 -22.36 4.72
C GLY A 283 -0.90 -22.53 4.57
N VAL A 284 -1.24 -23.52 3.75
CA VAL A 284 -2.59 -24.08 3.65
C VAL A 284 -2.58 -25.44 4.36
N PHE A 285 -3.53 -25.63 5.26
CA PHE A 285 -3.65 -26.82 6.10
C PHE A 285 -5.00 -27.47 5.85
N ASP A 286 -5.01 -28.79 5.64
CA ASP A 286 -6.25 -29.59 5.66
C ASP A 286 -6.68 -29.76 7.12
N VAL A 287 -7.87 -29.26 7.43
CA VAL A 287 -8.47 -29.30 8.78
C VAL A 287 -9.76 -30.11 8.81
N THR A 288 -10.07 -30.88 7.76
CA THR A 288 -11.31 -31.63 7.62
C THR A 288 -11.55 -32.58 8.80
N ASP A 289 -10.48 -33.23 9.29
CA ASP A 289 -10.52 -34.19 10.39
C ASP A 289 -10.03 -33.61 11.73
N VAL A 290 -9.95 -32.28 11.85
CA VAL A 290 -9.47 -31.59 13.05
C VAL A 290 -10.65 -31.16 13.93
N ASP A 291 -10.66 -31.59 15.22
CA ASP A 291 -11.72 -31.26 16.18
C ASP A 291 -11.83 -29.75 16.48
N ASP A 292 -10.69 -29.04 16.53
CA ASP A 292 -10.62 -27.62 16.80
C ASP A 292 -9.59 -26.95 15.83
N PRO A 293 -10.05 -26.49 14.67
CA PRO A 293 -9.19 -25.81 13.70
C PRO A 293 -8.54 -24.51 14.23
N ASP A 294 -9.12 -23.92 15.28
CA ASP A 294 -8.66 -22.65 15.86
C ASP A 294 -7.67 -22.82 17.02
N ALA A 295 -7.34 -24.06 17.38
CA ALA A 295 -6.39 -24.36 18.47
C ALA A 295 -4.96 -23.84 18.23
N GLY A 296 -4.61 -23.41 17.02
CA GLY A 296 -3.31 -22.83 16.69
C GLY A 296 -3.16 -22.50 15.21
N GLN A 297 -2.11 -21.77 14.86
CA GLN A 297 -1.89 -21.32 13.48
C GLN A 297 -1.47 -22.44 12.51
N ARG A 298 -0.77 -23.48 12.98
CA ARG A 298 -0.26 -24.60 12.18
C ARG A 298 -0.99 -25.92 12.55
N VAL A 299 -2.32 -25.87 12.64
CA VAL A 299 -3.16 -27.02 12.95
C VAL A 299 -3.61 -27.70 11.66
N GLY A 300 -3.57 -29.02 11.61
CA GLY A 300 -3.92 -29.82 10.43
C GLY A 300 -2.70 -30.30 9.65
N GLU A 301 -2.92 -30.99 8.53
CA GLU A 301 -1.87 -31.41 7.60
C GLU A 301 -1.56 -30.25 6.64
N ARG A 302 -0.32 -29.77 6.65
CA ARG A 302 0.11 -28.72 5.71
C ARG A 302 0.20 -29.30 4.29
N ILE A 303 -0.58 -28.74 3.38
CA ILE A 303 -0.66 -29.18 1.98
C ILE A 303 -0.05 -28.24 0.97
N ALA A 304 0.22 -26.97 1.35
CA ALA A 304 0.87 -25.96 0.51
C ALA A 304 1.52 -24.86 1.37
N GLY A 305 2.39 -24.04 0.77
CA GLY A 305 3.01 -22.89 1.43
C GLY A 305 4.44 -22.58 0.98
N GLU A 306 5.11 -23.47 0.26
CA GLU A 306 6.48 -23.25 -0.21
C GLU A 306 6.56 -22.15 -1.27
N THR A 307 5.56 -22.09 -2.15
CA THR A 307 5.44 -21.05 -3.19
C THR A 307 4.03 -20.48 -3.22
N GLU A 308 3.87 -19.26 -3.76
CA GLU A 308 2.54 -18.65 -3.95
C GLU A 308 1.67 -19.51 -4.87
N GLU A 309 2.25 -20.05 -5.95
CA GLU A 309 1.53 -20.95 -6.88
C GLU A 309 0.92 -22.14 -6.15
N SER A 310 1.65 -22.72 -5.17
CA SER A 310 1.14 -23.83 -4.38
C SER A 310 -0.05 -23.42 -3.51
N MET A 311 -0.05 -22.18 -2.99
CA MET A 311 -1.16 -21.62 -2.20
C MET A 311 -2.44 -21.51 -3.03
N TYR A 312 -2.35 -20.92 -4.24
CA TYR A 312 -3.48 -20.80 -5.15
C TYR A 312 -3.92 -22.16 -5.71
N ALA A 313 -2.98 -23.04 -6.05
CA ALA A 313 -3.29 -24.38 -6.55
C ALA A 313 -4.05 -25.25 -5.52
N ALA A 314 -3.77 -25.09 -4.22
CA ALA A 314 -4.53 -25.74 -3.15
C ALA A 314 -6.03 -25.32 -3.12
N LEU A 315 -6.33 -24.17 -3.71
CA LEU A 315 -7.67 -23.62 -3.89
C LEU A 315 -8.20 -23.79 -5.32
N ASP A 316 -7.59 -24.66 -6.15
CA ASP A 316 -7.92 -24.85 -7.59
C ASP A 316 -7.94 -23.55 -8.37
N LEU A 317 -7.07 -22.60 -8.01
CA LEU A 317 -6.92 -21.31 -8.69
C LEU A 317 -5.57 -21.23 -9.40
N PRO A 318 -5.46 -20.54 -10.53
CA PRO A 318 -4.18 -20.09 -11.04
C PRO A 318 -3.59 -19.03 -10.10
N LEU A 319 -2.27 -18.81 -10.17
CA LEU A 319 -1.65 -17.66 -9.50
C LEU A 319 -2.30 -16.38 -10.00
N ILE A 320 -2.79 -15.57 -9.06
CA ILE A 320 -3.33 -14.24 -9.37
C ILE A 320 -2.18 -13.23 -9.28
N PRO A 321 -1.92 -12.43 -10.32
CA PRO A 321 -0.86 -11.41 -10.28
C PRO A 321 -1.05 -10.42 -9.11
N PRO A 322 0.04 -10.04 -8.41
CA PRO A 322 -0.03 -9.10 -7.29
C PRO A 322 -0.75 -7.79 -7.60
N GLU A 323 -0.58 -7.28 -8.82
CA GLU A 323 -1.09 -5.99 -9.29
C GLU A 323 -2.62 -5.87 -9.24
N ILE A 324 -3.31 -7.00 -9.30
CA ILE A 324 -4.79 -7.03 -9.30
C ILE A 324 -5.40 -7.62 -8.02
N ARG A 325 -4.60 -7.90 -6.98
CA ARG A 325 -5.07 -8.45 -5.68
C ARG A 325 -5.69 -7.36 -4.81
N GLU A 326 -6.84 -6.83 -5.19
CA GLU A 326 -7.48 -5.71 -4.46
C GLU A 326 -8.89 -6.06 -3.92
N GLY A 327 -9.35 -7.33 -4.06
CA GLY A 327 -10.70 -7.73 -3.65
C GLY A 327 -11.78 -7.10 -4.54
N THR A 328 -11.54 -7.05 -5.84
CA THR A 328 -12.43 -6.40 -6.83
C THR A 328 -12.99 -7.40 -7.85
N GLY A 329 -13.01 -8.70 -7.49
CA GLY A 329 -13.55 -9.78 -8.31
C GLY A 329 -12.48 -10.61 -9.04
N GLU A 330 -11.18 -10.40 -8.74
CA GLU A 330 -10.09 -11.15 -9.36
C GLU A 330 -10.10 -12.65 -9.02
N ILE A 331 -10.64 -13.02 -7.84
CA ILE A 331 -10.77 -14.43 -7.44
C ILE A 331 -11.82 -15.14 -8.29
N ASP A 332 -12.94 -14.50 -8.57
CA ASP A 332 -13.96 -15.05 -9.48
C ASP A 332 -13.44 -15.10 -10.92
N ALA A 333 -12.76 -14.07 -11.38
CA ALA A 333 -12.11 -14.08 -12.67
C ALA A 333 -11.09 -15.23 -12.81
N ALA A 334 -10.33 -15.53 -11.73
CA ALA A 334 -9.41 -16.66 -11.69
C ALA A 334 -10.16 -18.01 -11.81
N ARG A 335 -11.28 -18.17 -11.09
CA ARG A 335 -12.12 -19.38 -11.16
C ARG A 335 -12.73 -19.60 -12.54
N GLU A 336 -13.10 -18.52 -13.22
CA GLU A 336 -13.70 -18.56 -14.57
C GLU A 336 -12.65 -18.62 -15.68
N GLY A 337 -11.36 -18.46 -15.37
CA GLY A 337 -10.28 -18.41 -16.36
C GLY A 337 -10.30 -17.14 -17.21
N THR A 338 -10.77 -16.03 -16.64
CA THR A 338 -10.95 -14.73 -17.30
C THR A 338 -10.03 -13.65 -16.73
N LEU A 339 -8.97 -14.04 -16.01
CA LEU A 339 -7.96 -13.07 -15.55
C LEU A 339 -7.43 -12.26 -16.73
N PRO A 340 -7.21 -10.93 -16.56
CA PRO A 340 -6.62 -10.11 -17.60
C PRO A 340 -5.18 -10.54 -17.89
N ASP A 341 -4.78 -10.40 -19.15
CA ASP A 341 -3.37 -10.44 -19.55
C ASP A 341 -2.76 -9.07 -19.26
N LEU A 342 -1.91 -8.99 -18.24
CA LEU A 342 -1.33 -7.72 -17.80
C LEU A 342 -0.17 -7.32 -18.70
N VAL A 343 -0.01 -6.00 -18.91
CA VAL A 343 1.13 -5.46 -19.64
C VAL A 343 2.42 -5.79 -18.89
N ALA A 344 3.35 -6.45 -19.56
CA ALA A 344 4.68 -6.74 -19.07
C ALA A 344 5.72 -5.76 -19.68
N GLU A 345 6.89 -5.65 -19.04
CA GLU A 345 7.97 -4.79 -19.55
C GLU A 345 8.32 -5.11 -21.02
N GLY A 346 8.32 -6.39 -21.40
CA GLY A 346 8.61 -6.84 -22.77
C GLY A 346 7.54 -6.46 -23.81
N ASP A 347 6.36 -5.97 -23.39
CA ASP A 347 5.30 -5.51 -24.28
C ASP A 347 5.48 -4.04 -24.68
N VAL A 348 6.32 -3.30 -23.96
CA VAL A 348 6.63 -1.90 -24.25
C VAL A 348 7.53 -1.84 -25.47
N ARG A 349 6.99 -1.27 -26.56
CA ARG A 349 7.63 -1.27 -27.87
C ARG A 349 8.39 0.02 -28.20
N GLY A 350 8.25 1.04 -27.37
CA GLY A 350 8.94 2.32 -27.59
C GLY A 350 8.48 3.41 -26.65
N ASP A 351 9.16 4.55 -26.75
CA ASP A 351 8.87 5.77 -26.02
C ASP A 351 8.71 6.94 -26.99
N LEU A 352 7.66 7.74 -26.78
CA LEU A 352 7.29 8.84 -27.69
C LEU A 352 7.38 10.22 -27.03
N HIS A 353 7.86 10.30 -25.78
CA HIS A 353 8.02 11.57 -25.08
C HIS A 353 9.28 11.54 -24.22
N THR A 354 10.36 12.05 -24.80
CA THR A 354 11.67 12.05 -24.14
C THR A 354 12.47 13.30 -24.46
N HIS A 355 13.35 13.67 -23.51
CA HIS A 355 14.20 14.85 -23.58
C HIS A 355 15.67 14.47 -23.55
N THR A 356 16.48 15.26 -24.24
CA THR A 356 17.92 15.08 -24.32
C THR A 356 18.67 16.30 -23.76
N ASP A 357 19.99 16.27 -23.82
CA ASP A 357 20.85 17.42 -23.46
C ASP A 357 20.70 18.66 -24.37
N TRP A 358 19.83 18.56 -25.37
CA TRP A 358 19.41 19.70 -26.17
C TRP A 358 18.44 20.62 -25.46
N SER A 359 17.65 20.09 -24.52
CA SER A 359 16.73 20.87 -23.66
C SER A 359 17.06 20.70 -22.20
N ASP A 360 16.26 19.98 -21.45
CA ASP A 360 16.40 19.77 -19.99
C ASP A 360 16.76 18.33 -19.59
N GLY A 361 16.98 17.45 -20.58
CA GLY A 361 17.54 16.13 -20.38
C GLY A 361 19.03 16.15 -20.04
N ARG A 362 19.60 14.99 -19.76
CA ARG A 362 21.00 14.86 -19.33
C ARG A 362 21.88 14.08 -20.29
N ALA A 363 21.28 13.26 -21.13
CA ALA A 363 21.97 12.37 -22.04
C ALA A 363 21.82 12.86 -23.47
N SER A 364 22.83 12.65 -24.30
CA SER A 364 22.80 12.98 -25.71
C SER A 364 21.81 12.11 -26.49
N VAL A 365 21.40 12.61 -27.67
CA VAL A 365 20.54 11.83 -28.61
C VAL A 365 21.09 10.42 -28.84
N ALA A 366 22.42 10.30 -29.03
CA ALA A 366 23.05 9.01 -29.30
C ALA A 366 22.99 8.04 -28.09
N GLU A 367 23.22 8.55 -26.88
CA GLU A 367 23.13 7.76 -25.65
C GLU A 367 21.69 7.30 -25.39
N MET A 368 20.71 8.18 -25.61
CA MET A 368 19.30 7.85 -25.46
C MET A 368 18.85 6.81 -26.50
N ALA A 369 19.26 6.95 -27.77
CA ALA A 369 18.99 5.96 -28.81
C ALA A 369 19.62 4.60 -28.50
N GLN A 370 20.85 4.56 -27.98
CA GLN A 370 21.51 3.33 -27.57
C GLN A 370 20.77 2.67 -26.41
N ALA A 371 20.35 3.43 -25.41
CA ALA A 371 19.60 2.91 -24.26
C ALA A 371 18.23 2.37 -24.67
N ALA A 372 17.54 3.01 -25.62
CA ALA A 372 16.29 2.52 -26.18
C ALA A 372 16.48 1.20 -26.95
N ALA A 373 17.55 1.09 -27.73
CA ALA A 373 17.91 -0.13 -28.44
C ALA A 373 18.24 -1.29 -27.48
N GLU A 374 18.96 -1.04 -26.41
CA GLU A 374 19.30 -2.03 -25.39
C GLU A 374 18.07 -2.53 -24.61
N ARG A 375 17.01 -1.70 -24.49
CA ARG A 375 15.70 -2.11 -23.97
C ARG A 375 14.86 -2.91 -24.95
N GLY A 376 15.31 -3.04 -26.21
CA GLY A 376 14.59 -3.76 -27.25
C GLY A 376 13.40 -2.99 -27.84
N TYR A 377 13.42 -1.66 -27.76
CA TYR A 377 12.38 -0.84 -28.37
C TYR A 377 12.44 -0.89 -29.91
N ASP A 378 11.27 -0.89 -30.56
CA ASP A 378 11.16 -0.81 -32.01
C ASP A 378 11.25 0.64 -32.51
N TYR A 379 10.80 1.59 -31.68
CA TYR A 379 10.83 3.03 -32.00
C TYR A 379 11.10 3.86 -30.74
N TYR A 380 11.67 5.04 -30.98
CA TYR A 380 12.00 6.02 -29.93
C TYR A 380 11.89 7.43 -30.54
N ALA A 381 11.23 8.36 -29.82
CA ALA A 381 11.06 9.73 -30.25
C ALA A 381 11.85 10.69 -29.34
N VAL A 382 12.72 11.47 -29.94
CA VAL A 382 13.32 12.66 -29.29
C VAL A 382 12.30 13.78 -29.42
N THR A 383 11.86 14.36 -28.29
CA THR A 383 10.81 15.39 -28.21
C THR A 383 11.23 16.55 -27.29
N ASP A 384 12.42 17.08 -27.53
CA ASP A 384 12.93 18.19 -26.73
C ASP A 384 12.02 19.44 -26.81
N HIS A 385 12.08 20.28 -25.78
CA HIS A 385 11.27 21.49 -25.71
C HIS A 385 11.62 22.49 -26.81
N ALA A 386 10.61 23.07 -27.44
CA ALA A 386 10.77 24.25 -28.29
C ALA A 386 10.68 25.54 -27.48
N SER A 387 11.39 26.56 -27.93
CA SER A 387 11.17 27.92 -27.42
C SER A 387 9.80 28.43 -27.84
N GLY A 388 9.03 28.98 -26.91
CA GLY A 388 7.67 29.42 -27.19
C GLY A 388 6.95 30.01 -25.97
N PRO A 389 5.63 30.26 -26.08
CA PRO A 389 4.86 30.85 -25.00
C PRO A 389 4.94 30.04 -23.70
N GLY A 390 5.25 30.70 -22.59
CA GLY A 390 5.26 30.06 -21.27
C GLY A 390 6.50 29.18 -20.96
N MET A 391 7.44 29.06 -21.89
CA MET A 391 8.71 28.37 -21.62
C MET A 391 9.57 29.22 -20.68
N VAL A 392 9.88 28.64 -19.49
CA VAL A 392 10.67 29.33 -18.44
C VAL A 392 12.05 28.71 -18.37
N GLY A 393 13.09 29.52 -18.14
CA GLY A 393 14.43 29.03 -17.89
C GLY A 393 15.33 28.91 -19.12
N GLY A 394 14.83 29.19 -20.32
CA GLY A 394 15.62 29.22 -21.55
C GLY A 394 16.08 27.84 -22.04
N VAL A 395 15.34 26.79 -21.68
CA VAL A 395 15.63 25.39 -22.07
C VAL A 395 15.06 25.00 -23.43
N GLY A 396 14.16 25.82 -24.01
CA GLY A 396 13.52 25.50 -25.29
C GLY A 396 14.41 25.88 -26.49
N LEU A 397 14.43 24.99 -27.48
CA LEU A 397 15.16 25.10 -28.73
C LEU A 397 14.54 26.17 -29.64
N SER A 398 15.40 27.02 -30.24
CA SER A 398 15.01 27.86 -31.34
C SER A 398 14.87 27.07 -32.64
N ASP A 399 14.23 27.69 -33.65
CA ASP A 399 14.07 27.08 -34.98
C ASP A 399 15.41 26.62 -35.61
N ASP A 400 16.49 27.32 -35.36
CA ASP A 400 17.81 26.97 -35.89
C ASP A 400 18.40 25.77 -35.11
N GLU A 401 18.29 25.74 -33.80
CA GLU A 401 18.72 24.62 -32.96
C GLU A 401 17.89 23.35 -33.24
N ILE A 402 16.59 23.47 -33.52
CA ILE A 402 15.76 22.32 -33.95
C ILE A 402 16.33 21.73 -35.26
N ARG A 403 16.76 22.55 -36.21
CA ARG A 403 17.36 22.05 -37.46
C ARG A 403 18.73 21.40 -37.22
N GLU A 404 19.54 21.94 -36.32
CA GLU A 404 20.81 21.32 -35.93
C GLU A 404 20.55 19.97 -35.20
N GLN A 405 19.50 19.88 -34.38
CA GLN A 405 19.12 18.64 -33.72
C GLN A 405 18.67 17.57 -34.74
N MET A 406 17.97 17.96 -35.84
CA MET A 406 17.62 17.02 -36.91
C MET A 406 18.87 16.36 -37.51
N ASP A 407 19.96 17.11 -37.69
CA ASP A 407 21.23 16.55 -38.18
C ASP A 407 21.85 15.60 -37.15
N ALA A 408 21.78 15.92 -35.86
CA ALA A 408 22.26 15.04 -34.78
C ALA A 408 21.46 13.74 -34.69
N ILE A 409 20.16 13.81 -34.92
CA ILE A 409 19.28 12.61 -34.94
C ILE A 409 19.58 11.73 -36.14
N GLU A 410 19.85 12.33 -37.34
CA GLU A 410 20.23 11.56 -38.52
C GLU A 410 21.58 10.87 -38.31
N ASP A 411 22.54 11.58 -37.73
CA ASP A 411 23.83 11.00 -37.33
C ASP A 411 23.68 9.86 -36.32
N ALA A 412 22.74 9.96 -35.38
CA ALA A 412 22.44 8.89 -34.41
C ALA A 412 21.79 7.68 -35.10
N ARG A 413 20.87 7.89 -36.06
CA ARG A 413 20.26 6.81 -36.88
C ARG A 413 21.30 5.98 -37.62
N GLU A 414 22.32 6.66 -38.20
CA GLU A 414 23.40 5.97 -38.91
C GLU A 414 24.31 5.14 -38.01
N LYS A 415 24.42 5.52 -36.73
CA LYS A 415 25.30 4.88 -35.73
C LYS A 415 24.61 3.77 -34.93
N THR A 416 23.28 3.82 -34.84
CA THR A 416 22.48 2.86 -34.05
C THR A 416 22.02 1.71 -34.95
N ASP A 417 22.88 0.70 -35.16
CA ASP A 417 22.61 -0.49 -35.99
C ASP A 417 21.77 -1.54 -35.20
N SER A 418 20.57 -1.16 -34.75
CA SER A 418 19.77 -1.97 -33.83
C SER A 418 18.36 -2.33 -34.37
N GLY A 419 17.98 -1.84 -35.54
CA GLY A 419 16.60 -1.91 -36.04
C GLY A 419 15.65 -0.92 -35.38
N LEU A 420 16.14 -0.08 -34.45
CA LEU A 420 15.37 0.97 -33.81
C LEU A 420 14.96 2.05 -34.82
N THR A 421 13.68 2.41 -34.83
CA THR A 421 13.18 3.57 -35.58
C THR A 421 13.29 4.82 -34.71
N LEU A 422 14.29 5.66 -34.95
CA LEU A 422 14.46 6.93 -34.25
C LEU A 422 13.59 8.01 -34.89
N LEU A 423 12.65 8.56 -34.13
CA LEU A 423 11.73 9.61 -34.55
C LEU A 423 12.22 10.98 -34.06
N HIS A 424 11.87 12.03 -34.76
CA HIS A 424 12.03 13.41 -34.32
C HIS A 424 10.67 14.05 -34.09
N GLY A 425 10.41 14.54 -32.90
CA GLY A 425 9.27 15.34 -32.51
C GLY A 425 9.75 16.58 -31.77
N ILE A 426 8.82 17.42 -31.38
CA ILE A 426 9.08 18.63 -30.58
C ILE A 426 7.96 18.77 -29.56
N GLU A 427 8.30 19.01 -28.32
CA GLU A 427 7.33 19.45 -27.31
C GLU A 427 7.19 20.97 -27.35
N THR A 428 5.98 21.46 -27.50
CA THR A 428 5.70 22.89 -27.59
C THR A 428 4.50 23.27 -26.74
N ASN A 429 4.57 24.41 -26.08
CA ASN A 429 3.44 24.98 -25.36
C ASN A 429 2.45 25.65 -26.32
N ILE A 430 1.18 25.55 -26.01
CA ILE A 430 0.09 26.22 -26.73
C ILE A 430 -0.34 27.43 -25.89
N ASP A 431 -0.40 28.62 -26.49
CA ASP A 431 -0.90 29.80 -25.81
C ASP A 431 -2.44 29.80 -25.65
N ALA A 432 -2.96 30.79 -24.91
CA ALA A 432 -4.40 30.88 -24.65
C ALA A 432 -5.25 31.07 -25.92
N ASP A 433 -4.68 31.55 -27.01
CA ASP A 433 -5.32 31.77 -28.31
C ASP A 433 -5.10 30.62 -29.30
N GLY A 434 -4.37 29.56 -28.87
CA GLY A 434 -4.07 28.38 -29.68
C GLY A 434 -2.85 28.54 -30.58
N GLY A 435 -2.00 29.56 -30.34
CA GLY A 435 -0.70 29.75 -31.02
C GLY A 435 0.40 28.86 -30.40
N LEU A 436 1.41 28.53 -31.23
CA LEU A 436 2.61 27.75 -30.84
C LEU A 436 3.81 28.70 -30.68
#